data_d9c31bdc8de9d3839cc8ea804378e569
#
_entry.id   d9c31bdc8de9d3839cc8ea804378e569
#
_cell.length_a   1.000
_cell.length_b   1.000
_cell.length_c   1.000
_cell.angle_alpha   90.00
_cell.angle_beta   90.00
_cell.angle_gamma   90.00
#
_symmetry.space_group_name_H-M   'P 1'
#
loop_
_entity.id
_entity.type
_entity.pdbx_description
1 polymer ?
#
loop_
_entity_poly.entity_id
_entity_poly.type
_entity_poly.pdbx_seq_one_letter_code
_entity_poly.pdbx_strand_id
1 'polypeptide(L)'
;MPTLAIIGAGPNLGLATATRFGSEGFDVGLVARGRERLEDLVHGLESSGVKAAGAVADVRRPPGVASALSELTDRLGPVDVLLYSPLPSLDWIKPVADTTSDDVHASLELSVLGAVDAVQAVLPVMRRRGSGTLLFTTGGAAVAPSAERASSAISCAAEVAYARMLHEVLADEGIHVAHTAIVGALGPGLRHEPAAIAEVLWRRHIERGEFQTVCGG
;
A
#
# COMPACT_ATOMS: atom_id res chain seq x y z
N MET A 1 -6.30 7.96 18.89
CA MET A 1 -5.31 6.92 18.56
C MET A 1 -4.78 7.20 17.16
N PRO A 2 -3.57 6.80 16.79
CA PRO A 2 -3.10 6.96 15.43
C PRO A 2 -3.88 6.03 14.48
N THR A 3 -3.99 6.41 13.21
CA THR A 3 -4.75 5.67 12.21
C THR A 3 -3.85 5.19 11.07
N LEU A 4 -3.88 3.89 10.80
CA LEU A 4 -3.33 3.26 9.60
C LEU A 4 -4.42 3.11 8.55
N ALA A 5 -4.20 3.58 7.32
CA ALA A 5 -5.02 3.24 6.17
C ALA A 5 -4.26 2.32 5.21
N ILE A 6 -4.87 1.20 4.82
CA ILE A 6 -4.30 0.21 3.89
C ILE A 6 -5.09 0.20 2.59
N ILE A 7 -4.48 0.63 1.50
CA ILE A 7 -5.03 0.56 0.15
C ILE A 7 -4.59 -0.76 -0.50
N GLY A 8 -5.55 -1.57 -0.94
CA GLY A 8 -5.31 -2.92 -1.44
C GLY A 8 -5.30 -3.97 -0.33
N ALA A 9 -6.15 -3.77 0.70
CA ALA A 9 -6.27 -4.70 1.81
C ALA A 9 -6.70 -6.11 1.34
N GLY A 10 -5.95 -7.11 1.76
CA GLY A 10 -6.19 -8.52 1.46
C GLY A 10 -5.82 -9.42 2.64
N PRO A 11 -6.13 -10.73 2.55
CA PRO A 11 -5.98 -11.66 3.68
C PRO A 11 -4.52 -12.00 4.04
N ASN A 12 -3.58 -11.68 3.18
CA ASN A 12 -2.15 -11.92 3.44
C ASN A 12 -1.50 -10.66 4.02
N LEU A 13 -0.77 -9.88 3.22
CA LEU A 13 -0.01 -8.73 3.71
C LEU A 13 -0.89 -7.66 4.37
N GLY A 14 -2.05 -7.36 3.78
CA GLY A 14 -2.97 -6.36 4.32
C GLY A 14 -3.41 -6.70 5.75
N LEU A 15 -3.91 -7.93 5.96
CA LEU A 15 -4.34 -8.39 7.29
C LEU A 15 -3.17 -8.47 8.28
N ALA A 16 -2.02 -9.00 7.86
CA ALA A 16 -0.86 -9.10 8.73
C ALA A 16 -0.36 -7.72 9.18
N THR A 17 -0.33 -6.74 8.26
CA THR A 17 0.05 -5.35 8.59
C THR A 17 -1.00 -4.70 9.50
N ALA A 18 -2.29 -4.89 9.23
CA ALA A 18 -3.37 -4.41 10.07
C ALA A 18 -3.25 -4.94 11.51
N THR A 19 -3.00 -6.24 11.65
CA THR A 19 -2.79 -6.88 12.96
C THR A 19 -1.55 -6.34 13.67
N ARG A 20 -0.44 -6.18 12.94
CA ARG A 20 0.83 -5.70 13.52
C ARG A 20 0.71 -4.27 14.04
N PHE A 21 0.13 -3.36 13.24
CA PHE A 21 -0.08 -1.97 13.67
C PHE A 21 -1.17 -1.86 14.74
N GLY A 22 -2.25 -2.66 14.62
CA GLY A 22 -3.31 -2.72 15.62
C GLY A 22 -2.79 -3.14 17.00
N SER A 23 -1.84 -4.08 17.08
CA SER A 23 -1.20 -4.48 18.34
C SER A 23 -0.38 -3.36 18.99
N GLU A 24 -0.02 -2.31 18.25
CA GLU A 24 0.64 -1.10 18.73
C GLU A 24 -0.35 0.06 19.02
N GLY A 25 -1.65 -0.23 18.99
CA GLY A 25 -2.70 0.73 19.33
C GLY A 25 -3.17 1.62 18.18
N PHE A 26 -2.93 1.24 16.93
CA PHE A 26 -3.50 1.93 15.77
C PHE A 26 -4.95 1.51 15.53
N ASP A 27 -5.81 2.48 15.22
CA ASP A 27 -7.06 2.23 14.51
C ASP A 27 -6.74 1.90 13.04
N VAL A 28 -7.49 0.97 12.42
CA VAL A 28 -7.15 0.44 11.09
C VAL A 28 -8.26 0.64 10.08
N GLY A 29 -7.97 1.41 9.03
CA GLY A 29 -8.81 1.58 7.85
C GLY A 29 -8.38 0.66 6.71
N LEU A 30 -9.30 -0.10 6.16
CA LEU A 30 -9.06 -1.02 5.06
C LEU A 30 -9.79 -0.58 3.79
N VAL A 31 -9.09 -0.52 2.65
CA VAL A 31 -9.69 -0.23 1.34
C VAL A 31 -9.45 -1.40 0.39
N ALA A 32 -10.52 -1.96 -0.14
CA ALA A 32 -10.50 -3.05 -1.11
C ALA A 32 -11.73 -3.02 -2.02
N ARG A 33 -11.71 -3.81 -3.11
CA ARG A 33 -12.82 -3.87 -4.08
C ARG A 33 -13.97 -4.78 -3.65
N GLY A 34 -13.66 -5.88 -2.98
CA GLY A 34 -14.63 -6.91 -2.61
C GLY A 34 -15.22 -6.65 -1.23
N ARG A 35 -16.52 -6.30 -1.19
CA ARG A 35 -17.24 -5.95 0.03
C ARG A 35 -17.20 -7.07 1.08
N GLU A 36 -17.65 -8.27 0.74
CA GLU A 36 -17.75 -9.41 1.67
C GLU A 36 -16.40 -9.70 2.33
N ARG A 37 -15.36 -9.85 1.51
CA ARG A 37 -14.00 -10.09 2.03
C ARG A 37 -13.50 -8.95 2.93
N LEU A 38 -13.86 -7.71 2.61
CA LEU A 38 -13.48 -6.55 3.41
C LEU A 38 -14.18 -6.57 4.77
N GLU A 39 -15.47 -6.92 4.79
CA GLU A 39 -16.26 -7.09 6.02
C GLU A 39 -15.68 -8.21 6.90
N ASP A 40 -15.29 -9.35 6.32
CA ASP A 40 -14.62 -10.45 7.04
C ASP A 40 -13.29 -9.99 7.69
N LEU A 41 -12.48 -9.21 6.96
CA LEU A 41 -11.22 -8.69 7.49
C LEU A 41 -11.45 -7.72 8.65
N VAL A 42 -12.41 -6.82 8.53
CA VAL A 42 -12.79 -5.87 9.60
C VAL A 42 -13.28 -6.63 10.83
N HIS A 43 -14.19 -7.58 10.65
CA HIS A 43 -14.72 -8.38 11.74
C HIS A 43 -13.62 -9.18 12.47
N GLY A 44 -12.68 -9.76 11.73
CA GLY A 44 -11.54 -10.47 12.30
C GLY A 44 -10.64 -9.57 13.17
N LEU A 45 -10.38 -8.33 12.70
CA LEU A 45 -9.61 -7.34 13.48
C LEU A 45 -10.36 -6.89 14.73
N GLU A 46 -11.65 -6.58 14.62
CA GLU A 46 -12.48 -6.18 15.76
C GLU A 46 -12.58 -7.28 16.81
N SER A 47 -12.69 -8.54 16.37
CA SER A 47 -12.69 -9.71 17.27
C SER A 47 -11.35 -9.88 18.02
N SER A 48 -10.27 -9.32 17.48
CA SER A 48 -8.95 -9.28 18.12
C SER A 48 -8.71 -8.01 18.94
N GLY A 49 -9.73 -7.16 19.09
CA GLY A 49 -9.66 -5.92 19.88
C GLY A 49 -9.09 -4.73 19.15
N VAL A 50 -8.88 -4.81 17.83
CA VAL A 50 -8.43 -3.70 16.99
C VAL A 50 -9.64 -2.95 16.44
N LYS A 51 -9.76 -1.65 16.71
CA LYS A 51 -10.80 -0.84 16.09
C LYS A 51 -10.53 -0.70 14.59
N ALA A 52 -11.44 -1.21 13.76
CA ALA A 52 -11.26 -1.26 12.32
C ALA A 52 -12.47 -0.72 11.54
N ALA A 53 -12.23 -0.29 10.31
CA ALA A 53 -13.27 0.13 9.38
C ALA A 53 -12.89 -0.24 7.95
N GLY A 54 -13.89 -0.62 7.14
CA GLY A 54 -13.72 -0.92 5.73
C GLY A 54 -14.41 0.12 4.84
N ALA A 55 -13.78 0.51 3.73
CA ALA A 55 -14.38 1.29 2.66
C ALA A 55 -14.12 0.61 1.30
N VAL A 56 -15.19 0.41 0.52
CA VAL A 56 -15.08 -0.28 -0.78
C VAL A 56 -14.67 0.71 -1.85
N ALA A 57 -13.53 0.47 -2.52
CA ALA A 57 -13.10 1.25 -3.66
C ALA A 57 -12.26 0.44 -4.65
N ASP A 58 -12.35 0.80 -5.93
CA ASP A 58 -11.37 0.42 -6.96
C ASP A 58 -10.42 1.62 -7.17
N VAL A 59 -9.14 1.40 -6.89
CA VAL A 59 -8.09 2.44 -7.01
C VAL A 59 -7.92 2.96 -8.44
N ARG A 60 -8.38 2.19 -9.42
CA ARG A 60 -8.35 2.54 -10.85
C ARG A 60 -9.51 3.45 -11.28
N ARG A 61 -10.44 3.74 -10.40
CA ARG A 61 -11.67 4.49 -10.71
C ARG A 61 -11.83 5.71 -9.80
N PRO A 62 -11.33 6.90 -10.21
CA PRO A 62 -11.60 8.13 -9.49
C PRO A 62 -13.12 8.41 -9.37
N PRO A 63 -13.60 8.96 -8.23
CA PRO A 63 -12.86 9.41 -7.05
C PRO A 63 -12.71 8.32 -5.96
N GLY A 64 -12.83 7.02 -6.34
CA GLY A 64 -12.98 5.89 -5.41
C GLY A 64 -12.05 5.91 -4.20
N VAL A 65 -10.73 6.01 -4.41
CA VAL A 65 -9.78 5.97 -3.30
C VAL A 65 -9.87 7.21 -2.41
N ALA A 66 -10.07 8.39 -2.98
CA ALA A 66 -10.20 9.63 -2.20
C ALA A 66 -11.48 9.62 -1.34
N SER A 67 -12.60 9.17 -1.92
CA SER A 67 -13.88 9.03 -1.18
C SER A 67 -13.77 7.99 -0.08
N ALA A 68 -13.11 6.85 -0.33
CA ALA A 68 -12.88 5.81 0.66
C ALA A 68 -12.02 6.32 1.84
N LEU A 69 -10.96 7.06 1.57
CA LEU A 69 -10.11 7.66 2.61
C LEU A 69 -10.84 8.75 3.40
N SER A 70 -11.74 9.52 2.77
CA SER A 70 -12.62 10.46 3.47
C SER A 70 -13.56 9.73 4.44
N GLU A 71 -14.25 8.67 3.97
CA GLU A 71 -15.12 7.84 4.81
C GLU A 71 -14.36 7.26 6.00
N LEU A 72 -13.17 6.72 5.78
CA LEU A 72 -12.33 6.19 6.87
C LEU A 72 -11.91 7.27 7.85
N THR A 73 -11.57 8.47 7.35
CA THR A 73 -11.20 9.62 8.20
C THR A 73 -12.37 10.04 9.11
N ASP A 74 -13.59 10.04 8.60
CA ASP A 74 -14.79 10.36 9.40
C ASP A 74 -15.03 9.34 10.53
N ARG A 75 -14.67 8.07 10.32
CA ARG A 75 -14.91 6.97 11.26
C ARG A 75 -13.78 6.74 12.26
N LEU A 76 -12.53 6.92 11.85
CA LEU A 76 -11.33 6.56 12.61
C LEU A 76 -10.45 7.75 12.96
N GLY A 77 -10.72 8.91 12.38
CA GLY A 77 -9.84 10.06 12.46
C GLY A 77 -8.84 10.14 11.32
N PRO A 78 -8.05 11.21 11.28
CA PRO A 78 -7.12 11.46 10.18
C PRO A 78 -6.02 10.41 10.10
N VAL A 79 -5.66 10.04 8.87
CA VAL A 79 -4.64 9.03 8.57
C VAL A 79 -3.24 9.52 8.99
N ASP A 80 -2.58 8.77 9.85
CA ASP A 80 -1.19 8.98 10.28
C ASP A 80 -0.21 8.15 9.45
N VAL A 81 -0.63 6.95 9.04
CA VAL A 81 0.14 6.04 8.18
C VAL A 81 -0.72 5.58 7.01
N LEU A 82 -0.24 5.77 5.79
CA LEU A 82 -0.83 5.22 4.57
C LEU A 82 0.05 4.09 4.05
N LEU A 83 -0.49 2.88 3.92
CA LEU A 83 0.13 1.79 3.18
C LEU A 83 -0.55 1.66 1.81
N TYR A 84 0.21 1.83 0.74
CA TYR A 84 -0.22 1.57 -0.63
C TYR A 84 0.34 0.24 -1.12
N SER A 85 -0.54 -0.76 -1.28
CA SER A 85 -0.15 -2.15 -1.55
C SER A 85 -1.19 -2.93 -2.40
N PRO A 86 -1.74 -2.36 -3.48
CA PRO A 86 -2.71 -3.07 -4.30
C PRO A 86 -2.03 -4.19 -5.11
N LEU A 87 -2.68 -5.34 -5.19
CA LEU A 87 -2.20 -6.48 -5.99
C LEU A 87 -2.66 -6.34 -7.45
N PRO A 88 -1.73 -6.36 -8.44
CA PRO A 88 -2.10 -6.31 -9.84
C PRO A 88 -2.83 -7.59 -10.31
N SER A 89 -3.69 -7.46 -11.34
CA SER A 89 -4.22 -8.63 -12.05
C SER A 89 -3.14 -9.29 -12.89
N LEU A 90 -3.14 -10.62 -12.91
CA LEU A 90 -2.25 -11.39 -13.78
C LEU A 90 -2.61 -11.23 -15.27
N ASP A 91 -3.83 -10.82 -15.59
CA ASP A 91 -4.31 -10.63 -16.97
C ASP A 91 -3.49 -9.58 -17.74
N TRP A 92 -2.92 -8.60 -17.02
CA TRP A 92 -2.11 -7.52 -17.64
C TRP A 92 -0.62 -7.84 -17.66
N ILE A 93 -0.20 -8.91 -16.96
CA ILE A 93 1.21 -9.26 -16.83
C ILE A 93 1.56 -10.26 -17.92
N LYS A 94 2.22 -9.77 -18.97
CA LYS A 94 2.58 -10.53 -20.16
C LYS A 94 4.06 -10.37 -20.50
N PRO A 95 4.61 -11.26 -21.35
CA PRO A 95 5.92 -11.05 -21.97
C PRO A 95 5.97 -9.73 -22.73
N VAL A 96 7.15 -9.11 -22.77
CA VAL A 96 7.33 -7.76 -23.35
C VAL A 96 6.90 -7.65 -24.81
N ALA A 97 7.08 -8.72 -25.62
CA ALA A 97 6.68 -8.76 -27.01
C ALA A 97 5.14 -8.84 -27.21
N ASP A 98 4.41 -9.31 -26.18
CA ASP A 98 2.95 -9.49 -26.21
C ASP A 98 2.21 -8.41 -25.38
N THR A 99 2.96 -7.52 -24.72
CA THR A 99 2.41 -6.46 -23.88
C THR A 99 1.82 -5.34 -24.75
N THR A 100 0.55 -5.04 -24.53
CA THR A 100 -0.16 -3.95 -25.20
C THR A 100 -0.13 -2.65 -24.42
N SER A 101 -0.48 -1.53 -25.07
CA SER A 101 -0.67 -0.26 -24.38
C SER A 101 -1.75 -0.31 -23.31
N ASP A 102 -2.80 -1.11 -23.50
CA ASP A 102 -3.88 -1.28 -22.54
C ASP A 102 -3.41 -2.02 -21.28
N ASP A 103 -2.53 -3.02 -21.42
CA ASP A 103 -1.92 -3.72 -20.29
C ASP A 103 -1.06 -2.76 -19.44
N VAL A 104 -0.27 -1.91 -20.12
CA VAL A 104 0.55 -0.89 -19.45
C VAL A 104 -0.32 0.17 -18.79
N HIS A 105 -1.36 0.65 -19.48
CA HIS A 105 -2.30 1.64 -18.96
C HIS A 105 -2.99 1.13 -17.69
N ALA A 106 -3.56 -0.07 -17.72
CA ALA A 106 -4.22 -0.69 -16.56
C ALA A 106 -3.26 -0.87 -15.36
N SER A 107 -2.00 -1.21 -15.65
CA SER A 107 -0.97 -1.37 -14.62
C SER A 107 -0.55 -0.02 -14.02
N LEU A 108 -0.44 1.04 -14.82
CA LEU A 108 -0.15 2.40 -14.35
C LEU A 108 -1.32 3.01 -13.57
N GLU A 109 -2.57 2.78 -14.00
CA GLU A 109 -3.75 3.19 -13.22
C GLU A 109 -3.71 2.61 -11.80
N LEU A 110 -3.39 1.31 -11.69
CA LEU A 110 -3.32 0.64 -10.39
C LEU A 110 -2.16 1.16 -9.53
N SER A 111 -0.93 1.14 -10.09
CA SER A 111 0.28 1.35 -9.29
C SER A 111 0.63 2.82 -9.10
N VAL A 112 0.33 3.68 -10.09
CA VAL A 112 0.79 5.08 -10.07
C VAL A 112 -0.36 6.04 -9.81
N LEU A 113 -1.40 6.02 -10.66
CA LEU A 113 -2.48 7.01 -10.54
C LEU A 113 -3.25 6.83 -9.24
N GLY A 114 -3.59 5.58 -8.88
CA GLY A 114 -4.20 5.30 -7.59
C GLY A 114 -3.32 5.67 -6.39
N ALA A 115 -1.99 5.53 -6.50
CA ALA A 115 -1.05 5.97 -5.46
C ALA A 115 -1.04 7.50 -5.34
N VAL A 116 -1.04 8.23 -6.46
CA VAL A 116 -1.13 9.69 -6.48
C VAL A 116 -2.41 10.15 -5.80
N ASP A 117 -3.57 9.59 -6.17
CA ASP A 117 -4.86 9.93 -5.58
C ASP A 117 -4.90 9.64 -4.06
N ALA A 118 -4.35 8.51 -3.63
CA ALA A 118 -4.28 8.14 -2.22
C ALA A 118 -3.40 9.12 -1.42
N VAL A 119 -2.24 9.48 -1.95
CA VAL A 119 -1.33 10.45 -1.31
C VAL A 119 -1.99 11.83 -1.25
N GLN A 120 -2.57 12.30 -2.36
CA GLN A 120 -3.25 13.61 -2.41
C GLN A 120 -4.40 13.73 -1.38
N ALA A 121 -5.08 12.62 -1.08
CA ALA A 121 -6.16 12.61 -0.11
C ALA A 121 -5.67 12.79 1.34
N VAL A 122 -4.48 12.26 1.70
CA VAL A 122 -3.97 12.29 3.09
C VAL A 122 -2.93 13.39 3.34
N LEU A 123 -2.15 13.74 2.32
CA LEU A 123 -1.01 14.66 2.42
C LEU A 123 -1.35 16.04 3.00
N PRO A 124 -2.47 16.69 2.67
CA PRO A 124 -2.80 18.00 3.24
C PRO A 124 -2.95 18.00 4.77
N VAL A 125 -3.43 16.89 5.34
CA VAL A 125 -3.55 16.75 6.80
C VAL A 125 -2.20 16.45 7.43
N MET A 126 -1.40 15.57 6.82
CA MET A 126 -0.04 15.26 7.28
C MET A 126 0.84 16.53 7.30
N ARG A 127 0.77 17.36 6.24
CA ARG A 127 1.47 18.66 6.17
C ARG A 127 1.08 19.60 7.29
N ARG A 128 -0.22 19.78 7.54
CA ARG A 128 -0.69 20.66 8.65
C ARG A 128 -0.20 20.20 10.01
N ARG A 129 0.05 18.90 10.20
CA ARG A 129 0.54 18.31 11.45
C ARG A 129 2.07 18.29 11.53
N GLY A 130 2.76 18.43 10.41
CA GLY A 130 4.21 18.23 10.33
C GLY A 130 4.61 16.79 10.62
N SER A 131 3.73 15.82 10.38
CA SER A 131 4.00 14.39 10.64
C SER A 131 3.11 13.47 9.82
N GLY A 132 3.67 12.34 9.42
CA GLY A 132 2.97 11.28 8.67
C GLY A 132 3.95 10.22 8.18
N THR A 133 3.40 9.10 7.70
CA THR A 133 4.18 8.05 7.04
C THR A 133 3.46 7.54 5.81
N LEU A 134 4.15 7.46 4.68
CA LEU A 134 3.69 6.88 3.43
C LEU A 134 4.53 5.64 3.12
N LEU A 135 3.92 4.49 3.14
CA LEU A 135 4.55 3.19 2.84
C LEU A 135 4.07 2.67 1.50
N PHE A 136 5.00 2.28 0.64
CA PHE A 136 4.71 1.67 -0.66
C PHE A 136 5.29 0.27 -0.72
N THR A 137 4.58 -0.67 -1.36
CA THR A 137 5.10 -2.01 -1.60
C THR A 137 4.98 -2.40 -3.05
N THR A 138 6.04 -2.97 -3.61
CA THR A 138 6.03 -3.55 -4.95
C THR A 138 6.57 -4.96 -4.93
N GLY A 139 6.41 -5.68 -6.04
CA GLY A 139 7.08 -6.95 -6.28
C GLY A 139 8.53 -6.77 -6.73
N GLY A 140 9.21 -7.90 -6.96
CA GLY A 140 10.61 -7.95 -7.41
C GLY A 140 10.89 -7.26 -8.74
N ALA A 141 9.87 -7.00 -9.56
CA ALA A 141 10.01 -6.27 -10.82
C ALA A 141 10.52 -4.82 -10.64
N ALA A 142 10.38 -4.25 -9.44
CA ALA A 142 10.95 -2.94 -9.08
C ALA A 142 12.48 -2.96 -8.94
N VAL A 143 13.06 -4.14 -8.69
CA VAL A 143 14.50 -4.32 -8.46
C VAL A 143 15.18 -4.96 -9.68
N ALA A 144 14.51 -5.99 -10.24
CA ALA A 144 14.99 -6.74 -11.40
C ALA A 144 13.86 -6.87 -12.42
N PRO A 145 13.77 -5.96 -13.40
CA PRO A 145 12.79 -6.05 -14.48
C PRO A 145 12.91 -7.37 -15.23
N SER A 146 11.79 -8.04 -15.47
CA SER A 146 11.74 -9.28 -16.23
C SER A 146 10.99 -9.09 -17.55
N ALA A 147 11.54 -9.62 -18.64
CA ALA A 147 10.90 -9.60 -19.94
C ALA A 147 9.54 -10.35 -19.94
N GLU A 148 9.34 -11.28 -19.02
CA GLU A 148 8.10 -12.06 -18.87
C GLU A 148 6.98 -11.29 -18.14
N ARG A 149 7.27 -10.10 -17.60
CA ARG A 149 6.35 -9.35 -16.73
C ARG A 149 6.41 -7.83 -17.02
N ALA A 150 6.32 -7.46 -18.29
CA ALA A 150 6.67 -6.12 -18.74
C ALA A 150 5.80 -5.01 -18.15
N SER A 151 4.47 -5.13 -18.15
CA SER A 151 3.58 -4.10 -17.58
C SER A 151 3.85 -3.87 -16.09
N SER A 152 4.08 -4.97 -15.34
CA SER A 152 4.45 -4.89 -13.91
C SER A 152 5.81 -4.22 -13.70
N ALA A 153 6.81 -4.54 -14.54
CA ALA A 153 8.12 -3.91 -14.45
C ALA A 153 8.06 -2.39 -14.70
N ILE A 154 7.30 -1.98 -15.72
CA ILE A 154 7.09 -0.57 -16.07
C ILE A 154 6.39 0.17 -14.93
N SER A 155 5.27 -0.37 -14.44
CA SER A 155 4.49 0.30 -13.40
C SER A 155 5.20 0.34 -12.05
N CYS A 156 5.89 -0.73 -11.65
CA CYS A 156 6.71 -0.73 -10.42
C CYS A 156 7.85 0.30 -10.50
N ALA A 157 8.53 0.42 -11.64
CA ALA A 157 9.58 1.44 -11.81
C ALA A 157 9.03 2.86 -11.67
N ALA A 158 7.84 3.13 -12.25
CA ALA A 158 7.18 4.42 -12.15
C ALA A 158 6.69 4.72 -10.71
N GLU A 159 6.12 3.72 -10.01
CA GLU A 159 5.71 3.85 -8.61
C GLU A 159 6.90 4.15 -7.70
N VAL A 160 8.02 3.44 -7.87
CA VAL A 160 9.26 3.68 -7.10
C VAL A 160 9.80 5.09 -7.36
N ALA A 161 9.78 5.55 -8.62
CA ALA A 161 10.20 6.91 -8.96
C ALA A 161 9.32 7.96 -8.27
N TYR A 162 8.00 7.78 -8.28
CA TYR A 162 7.06 8.66 -7.58
C TYR A 162 7.31 8.69 -6.07
N ALA A 163 7.40 7.51 -5.44
CA ALA A 163 7.64 7.40 -4.01
C ALA A 163 9.00 8.01 -3.59
N ARG A 164 10.04 7.86 -4.43
CA ARG A 164 11.37 8.46 -4.17
C ARG A 164 11.32 9.99 -4.20
N MET A 165 10.66 10.58 -5.19
CA MET A 165 10.49 12.03 -5.26
C MET A 165 9.72 12.56 -4.03
N LEU A 166 8.70 11.84 -3.57
CA LEU A 166 8.00 12.17 -2.32
C LEU A 166 8.93 12.09 -1.10
N HIS A 167 9.76 11.04 -1.02
CA HIS A 167 10.73 10.89 0.06
C HIS A 167 11.68 12.10 0.15
N GLU A 168 12.19 12.54 -0.99
CA GLU A 168 13.15 13.66 -1.07
C GLU A 168 12.52 14.99 -0.65
N VAL A 169 11.27 15.26 -1.05
CA VAL A 169 10.65 16.58 -0.80
C VAL A 169 9.88 16.66 0.52
N LEU A 170 9.42 15.53 1.07
CA LEU A 170 8.59 15.53 2.27
C LEU A 170 9.39 15.32 3.58
N ALA A 171 10.65 14.94 3.49
CA ALA A 171 11.51 14.74 4.66
C ALA A 171 11.58 15.97 5.55
N ASP A 172 11.79 17.16 4.96
CA ASP A 172 11.85 18.43 5.67
C ASP A 172 10.49 18.87 6.25
N GLU A 173 9.39 18.29 5.76
CA GLU A 173 8.03 18.50 6.26
C GLU A 173 7.65 17.55 7.42
N GLY A 174 8.59 16.70 7.88
CA GLY A 174 8.37 15.71 8.94
C GLY A 174 7.56 14.48 8.48
N ILE A 175 7.37 14.30 7.17
CA ILE A 175 6.62 13.18 6.60
C ILE A 175 7.60 12.15 6.05
N HIS A 176 7.55 10.94 6.61
CA HIS A 176 8.41 9.83 6.19
C HIS A 176 7.78 9.08 5.00
N VAL A 177 8.60 8.79 3.99
CA VAL A 177 8.19 7.98 2.83
C VAL A 177 9.16 6.83 2.66
N ALA A 178 8.65 5.59 2.60
CA ALA A 178 9.48 4.41 2.41
C ALA A 178 8.85 3.43 1.40
N HIS A 179 9.71 2.72 0.70
CA HIS A 179 9.35 1.69 -0.27
C HIS A 179 9.95 0.33 0.14
N THR A 180 9.15 -0.72 0.04
CA THR A 180 9.57 -2.11 0.28
C THR A 180 9.32 -2.95 -0.97
N ALA A 181 10.39 -3.45 -1.60
CA ALA A 181 10.32 -4.41 -2.69
C ALA A 181 10.29 -5.84 -2.14
N ILE A 182 9.28 -6.62 -2.46
CA ILE A 182 9.09 -8.01 -2.02
C ILE A 182 9.44 -8.93 -3.18
N VAL A 183 10.63 -9.57 -3.12
CA VAL A 183 11.14 -10.42 -4.21
C VAL A 183 10.80 -11.87 -3.94
N GLY A 184 9.77 -12.37 -4.60
CA GLY A 184 9.29 -13.76 -4.47
C GLY A 184 7.85 -13.85 -4.00
N ALA A 185 7.40 -15.09 -3.78
CA ALA A 185 6.03 -15.35 -3.39
C ALA A 185 5.78 -14.97 -1.91
N LEU A 186 4.65 -14.32 -1.65
CA LEU A 186 4.21 -13.90 -0.32
C LEU A 186 2.89 -14.60 0.03
N GLY A 187 2.86 -15.25 1.17
CA GLY A 187 1.71 -15.98 1.70
C GLY A 187 2.13 -17.00 2.75
N PRO A 188 1.19 -17.58 3.49
CA PRO A 188 1.49 -18.62 4.49
C PRO A 188 2.23 -19.80 3.87
N GLY A 189 3.36 -20.18 4.45
CA GLY A 189 4.22 -21.27 3.97
C GLY A 189 5.00 -20.97 2.68
N LEU A 190 4.96 -19.73 2.17
CA LEU A 190 5.73 -19.31 1.00
C LEU A 190 7.05 -18.66 1.42
N ARG A 191 7.82 -18.16 0.41
CA ARG A 191 9.13 -17.52 0.65
C ARG A 191 9.06 -16.40 1.68
N HIS A 192 7.97 -15.60 1.65
CA HIS A 192 7.74 -14.52 2.60
C HIS A 192 6.46 -14.78 3.38
N GLU A 193 6.61 -15.02 4.68
CA GLU A 193 5.46 -15.01 5.58
C GLU A 193 4.90 -13.58 5.71
N PRO A 194 3.57 -13.41 5.60
CA PRO A 194 2.95 -12.08 5.69
C PRO A 194 3.32 -11.31 6.96
N ALA A 195 3.41 -12.00 8.10
CA ALA A 195 3.79 -11.40 9.38
C ALA A 195 5.23 -10.87 9.39
N ALA A 196 6.16 -11.55 8.70
CA ALA A 196 7.55 -11.09 8.59
C ALA A 196 7.66 -9.79 7.78
N ILE A 197 6.90 -9.68 6.67
CA ILE A 197 6.85 -8.43 5.88
C ILE A 197 6.12 -7.32 6.64
N ALA A 198 5.05 -7.64 7.38
CA ALA A 198 4.37 -6.67 8.24
C ALA A 198 5.30 -6.07 9.31
N GLU A 199 6.19 -6.90 9.89
CA GLU A 199 7.23 -6.43 10.81
C GLU A 199 8.25 -5.51 10.12
N VAL A 200 8.64 -5.80 8.88
CA VAL A 200 9.47 -4.87 8.09
C VAL A 200 8.76 -3.53 7.90
N LEU A 201 7.49 -3.52 7.49
CA LEU A 201 6.71 -2.30 7.30
C LEU A 201 6.57 -1.50 8.61
N TRP A 202 6.36 -2.19 9.74
CA TRP A 202 6.35 -1.55 11.05
C TRP A 202 7.69 -0.87 11.36
N ARG A 203 8.81 -1.57 11.17
CA ARG A 203 10.14 -0.98 11.37
C ARG A 203 10.37 0.21 10.47
N ARG A 204 9.95 0.13 9.20
CA ARG A 204 10.05 1.28 8.27
C ARG A 204 9.27 2.50 8.75
N HIS A 205 8.16 2.29 9.45
CA HIS A 205 7.40 3.37 10.07
C HIS A 205 8.14 4.00 11.26
N ILE A 206 8.68 3.19 12.18
CA ILE A 206 9.26 3.70 13.43
C ILE A 206 10.71 4.20 13.28
N GLU A 207 11.54 3.51 12.48
CA GLU A 207 12.97 3.83 12.35
C GLU A 207 13.22 5.03 11.41
N ARG A 208 12.29 5.34 10.51
CA ARG A 208 12.36 6.46 9.55
C ARG A 208 13.71 6.57 8.84
N GLY A 209 14.26 5.42 8.43
CA GLY A 209 15.58 5.31 7.82
C GLY A 209 15.59 5.53 6.30
N GLU A 210 16.36 4.70 5.59
CA GLU A 210 16.55 4.79 4.15
C GLU A 210 15.23 4.65 3.36
N PHE A 211 15.19 5.17 2.14
CA PHE A 211 14.02 5.14 1.28
C PHE A 211 13.56 3.70 0.95
N GLN A 212 14.51 2.81 0.59
CA GLN A 212 14.15 1.50 0.04
C GLN A 212 14.69 0.34 0.87
N THR A 213 13.84 -0.67 1.03
CA THR A 213 14.21 -2.00 1.56
C THR A 213 13.84 -3.07 0.54
N VAL A 214 14.72 -4.06 0.35
CA VAL A 214 14.47 -5.22 -0.52
C VAL A 214 14.38 -6.47 0.35
N CYS A 215 13.23 -7.13 0.34
CA CYS A 215 13.02 -8.40 1.02
C CYS A 215 13.22 -9.54 0.04
N GLY A 216 14.18 -10.44 0.32
CA GLY A 216 14.41 -11.68 -0.43
C GLY A 216 15.25 -11.51 -1.69
N GLY A 217 16.18 -10.55 -1.72
CA GLY A 217 17.25 -10.43 -2.73
C GLY A 217 18.33 -11.50 -2.55
#